data_34f6ff3c2c0573d39cad9feb9afe3131
#
_entry.id   34f6ff3c2c0573d39cad9feb9afe3131
#
_cell.length_a   1.000
_cell.length_b   1.000
_cell.length_c   1.000
_cell.angle_alpha   90.00
_cell.angle_beta   90.00
_cell.angle_gamma   90.00
#
_symmetry.space_group_name_H-M   'P 1'
#
loop_
_entity.id
_entity.type
_entity.pdbx_description
1 polymer ?
#
loop_
_entity_poly.entity_id
_entity_poly.type
_entity_poly.pdbx_seq_one_letter_code
_entity_poly.pdbx_strand_id
1 'polypeptide(L)'
;MRLYAVADIHAKPGLIERVRKGVADYAPDVLVTAGDTGNYVNPGRVFGCLNELGIPVVSVRGNTDRLWHERVARRYSNIVSLHMKEYKIKGFPFAGISGTVPVPFRSRFSFFETDMLKKAAGIIGPETILVVHPPPYGTLDRVAGRLSAGSKGLKRLIAGCRPRMVLCGHIHEDTGMAAVGDTLVINCSIADAQYGAIVDFDDQDPGRAPVARLV
;
A
#
# COMPACT_ATOMS: atom_id res chain seq x y z
N MET A 1 15.79 4.70 -7.80
CA MET A 1 14.32 4.91 -7.93
C MET A 1 13.79 5.53 -6.64
N ARG A 2 13.03 6.62 -6.73
CA ARG A 2 12.32 7.22 -5.58
C ARG A 2 10.84 6.86 -5.62
N LEU A 3 10.34 6.31 -4.54
CA LEU A 3 8.95 5.95 -4.36
C LEU A 3 8.30 6.88 -3.33
N TYR A 4 7.09 7.35 -3.60
CA TYR A 4 6.23 8.03 -2.62
C TYR A 4 5.04 7.12 -2.29
N ALA A 5 4.89 6.73 -1.04
CA ALA A 5 3.82 5.87 -0.57
C ALA A 5 2.83 6.62 0.31
N VAL A 6 1.54 6.44 0.03
CA VAL A 6 0.43 6.99 0.80
C VAL A 6 -0.69 5.95 0.93
N ALA A 7 -1.53 6.10 1.94
CA ALA A 7 -2.77 5.34 2.11
C ALA A 7 -3.85 6.23 2.72
N ASP A 8 -5.11 5.78 2.68
CA ASP A 8 -6.23 6.39 3.38
C ASP A 8 -6.57 7.82 2.93
N ILE A 9 -6.52 8.07 1.63
CA ILE A 9 -6.86 9.36 1.00
C ILE A 9 -8.37 9.64 1.10
N HIS A 10 -9.21 8.57 1.01
CA HIS A 10 -10.67 8.64 1.14
C HIS A 10 -11.34 9.66 0.21
N ALA A 11 -10.72 10.01 -0.91
CA ALA A 11 -11.15 11.07 -1.83
C ALA A 11 -11.36 12.45 -1.14
N LYS A 12 -10.73 12.70 0.01
CA LYS A 12 -10.79 13.99 0.72
C LYS A 12 -9.95 15.02 -0.04
N PRO A 13 -10.53 16.20 -0.41
CA PRO A 13 -9.81 17.21 -1.20
C PRO A 13 -8.49 17.66 -0.57
N GLY A 14 -8.45 17.87 0.74
CA GLY A 14 -7.23 18.28 1.45
C GLY A 14 -6.13 17.22 1.42
N LEU A 15 -6.49 15.90 1.43
CA LEU A 15 -5.52 14.82 1.32
C LEU A 15 -5.03 14.64 -0.12
N ILE A 16 -5.90 14.85 -1.12
CA ILE A 16 -5.50 14.88 -2.53
C ILE A 16 -4.48 15.99 -2.77
N GLU A 17 -4.72 17.18 -2.23
CA GLU A 17 -3.79 18.30 -2.36
C GLU A 17 -2.47 18.02 -1.63
N ARG A 18 -2.51 17.36 -0.48
CA ARG A 18 -1.31 16.88 0.22
C ARG A 18 -0.48 15.94 -0.63
N VAL A 19 -1.14 14.98 -1.34
CA VAL A 19 -0.46 14.09 -2.28
C VAL A 19 0.16 14.87 -3.44
N ARG A 20 -0.57 15.84 -4.03
CA ARG A 20 -0.03 16.69 -5.10
C ARG A 20 1.22 17.44 -4.65
N LYS A 21 1.15 18.06 -3.46
CA LYS A 21 2.29 18.75 -2.85
C LYS A 21 3.47 17.80 -2.63
N GLY A 22 3.24 16.60 -2.08
CA GLY A 22 4.28 15.60 -1.88
C GLY A 22 4.96 15.19 -3.20
N VAL A 23 4.18 15.00 -4.27
CA VAL A 23 4.76 14.71 -5.60
C VAL A 23 5.60 15.88 -6.12
N ALA A 24 5.14 17.12 -5.94
CA ALA A 24 5.89 18.31 -6.36
C ALA A 24 7.20 18.49 -5.55
N ASP A 25 7.13 18.32 -4.23
CA ASP A 25 8.25 18.57 -3.32
C ASP A 25 9.34 17.47 -3.42
N TYR A 26 8.93 16.21 -3.61
CA TYR A 26 9.86 15.07 -3.57
C TYR A 26 10.21 14.50 -4.93
N ALA A 27 9.51 14.89 -5.99
CA ALA A 27 9.71 14.42 -7.37
C ALA A 27 9.90 12.90 -7.47
N PRO A 28 8.92 12.07 -7.00
CA PRO A 28 9.06 10.63 -7.02
C PRO A 28 8.92 10.07 -8.44
N ASP A 29 9.56 8.92 -8.69
CA ASP A 29 9.42 8.16 -9.93
C ASP A 29 8.10 7.39 -10.00
N VAL A 30 7.51 7.09 -8.82
CA VAL A 30 6.26 6.35 -8.70
C VAL A 30 5.51 6.76 -7.43
N LEU A 31 4.19 6.89 -7.55
CA LEU A 31 3.28 7.01 -6.42
C LEU A 31 2.66 5.64 -6.10
N VAL A 32 2.67 5.25 -4.84
CA VAL A 32 1.96 4.06 -4.35
C VAL A 32 0.77 4.48 -3.50
N THR A 33 -0.43 3.97 -3.81
CA THR A 33 -1.59 4.12 -2.94
C THR A 33 -1.96 2.78 -2.31
N ALA A 34 -1.69 2.64 -1.01
CA ALA A 34 -1.87 1.40 -0.27
C ALA A 34 -3.31 1.23 0.28
N GLY A 35 -4.30 1.53 -0.55
CA GLY A 35 -5.72 1.34 -0.26
C GLY A 35 -6.43 2.57 0.31
N ASP A 36 -7.75 2.47 0.36
CA ASP A 36 -8.68 3.53 0.77
C ASP A 36 -8.41 4.86 0.04
N THR A 37 -8.13 4.73 -1.26
CA THR A 37 -7.86 5.86 -2.16
C THR A 37 -9.14 6.63 -2.45
N GLY A 38 -10.23 5.92 -2.75
CA GLY A 38 -11.53 6.47 -3.06
C GLY A 38 -12.44 6.62 -1.85
N ASN A 39 -13.71 6.85 -2.16
CA ASN A 39 -14.81 6.74 -1.21
C ASN A 39 -15.96 5.96 -1.86
N TYR A 40 -17.00 5.67 -1.10
CA TYR A 40 -18.12 4.84 -1.57
C TYR A 40 -18.89 5.43 -2.76
N VAL A 41 -18.75 6.72 -3.07
CA VAL A 41 -19.64 7.45 -3.99
C VAL A 41 -18.98 7.79 -5.32
N ASN A 42 -17.78 8.35 -5.33
CA ASN A 42 -17.16 8.86 -6.55
C ASN A 42 -15.62 8.69 -6.60
N PRO A 43 -15.10 7.51 -6.98
CA PRO A 43 -13.67 7.33 -7.15
C PRO A 43 -13.11 8.02 -8.40
N GLY A 44 -13.95 8.35 -9.38
CA GLY A 44 -13.49 8.98 -10.62
C GLY A 44 -12.76 10.28 -10.37
N ARG A 45 -13.18 11.07 -9.38
CA ARG A 45 -12.54 12.33 -9.04
C ARG A 45 -11.11 12.13 -8.53
N VAL A 46 -10.90 11.23 -7.57
CA VAL A 46 -9.56 11.01 -7.01
C VAL A 46 -8.62 10.41 -8.03
N PHE A 47 -9.05 9.40 -8.80
CA PHE A 47 -8.21 8.81 -9.84
C PHE A 47 -7.91 9.79 -10.98
N GLY A 48 -8.85 10.69 -11.33
CA GLY A 48 -8.58 11.79 -12.24
C GLY A 48 -7.46 12.71 -11.74
N CYS A 49 -7.53 13.12 -10.47
CA CYS A 49 -6.48 13.93 -9.85
C CYS A 49 -5.12 13.20 -9.78
N LEU A 50 -5.11 11.88 -9.51
CA LEU A 50 -3.87 11.10 -9.52
C LEU A 50 -3.29 10.95 -10.94
N ASN A 51 -4.15 10.83 -11.96
CA ASN A 51 -3.69 10.80 -13.35
C ASN A 51 -3.01 12.10 -13.78
N GLU A 52 -3.52 13.25 -13.31
CA GLU A 52 -2.94 14.58 -13.59
C GLU A 52 -1.52 14.77 -13.03
N LEU A 53 -1.08 13.92 -12.11
CA LEU A 53 0.29 13.97 -11.57
C LEU A 53 1.37 13.62 -12.62
N GLY A 54 1.00 12.96 -13.72
CA GLY A 54 1.90 12.63 -14.83
C GLY A 54 2.98 11.59 -14.52
N ILE A 55 2.91 10.94 -13.36
CA ILE A 55 3.83 9.87 -12.96
C ILE A 55 3.09 8.53 -12.85
N PRO A 56 3.77 7.38 -12.93
CA PRO A 56 3.18 6.08 -12.65
C PRO A 56 2.56 6.01 -11.26
N VAL A 57 1.35 5.46 -11.17
CA VAL A 57 0.64 5.20 -9.91
C VAL A 57 0.35 3.71 -9.81
N VAL A 58 0.79 3.06 -8.75
CA VAL A 58 0.38 1.69 -8.43
C VAL A 58 -0.56 1.69 -7.23
N SER A 59 -1.64 0.92 -7.30
CA SER A 59 -2.72 1.01 -6.34
C SER A 59 -3.27 -0.36 -5.96
N VAL A 60 -3.64 -0.53 -4.71
CA VAL A 60 -4.52 -1.60 -4.22
C VAL A 60 -5.80 -0.99 -3.65
N ARG A 61 -6.85 -1.79 -3.53
CA ARG A 61 -8.07 -1.38 -2.82
C ARG A 61 -7.94 -1.60 -1.33
N GLY A 62 -8.49 -0.68 -0.55
CA GLY A 62 -8.76 -0.85 0.87
C GLY A 62 -10.20 -1.31 1.15
N ASN A 63 -10.67 -1.12 2.38
CA ASN A 63 -12.03 -1.54 2.80
C ASN A 63 -13.13 -0.59 2.33
N THR A 64 -12.85 0.67 2.11
CA THR A 64 -13.81 1.64 1.59
C THR A 64 -13.85 1.64 0.06
N ASP A 65 -12.86 1.03 -0.60
CA ASP A 65 -12.79 0.93 -2.05
C ASP A 65 -13.62 -0.28 -2.56
N ARG A 66 -14.61 -0.04 -3.39
CA ARG A 66 -15.43 -1.07 -4.02
C ARG A 66 -14.71 -1.71 -5.22
N LEU A 67 -15.15 -2.91 -5.64
CA LEU A 67 -14.60 -3.60 -6.82
C LEU A 67 -14.61 -2.75 -8.10
N TRP A 68 -15.60 -1.88 -8.26
CA TRP A 68 -15.69 -1.01 -9.43
C TRP A 68 -14.67 0.13 -9.43
N HIS A 69 -14.01 0.45 -8.30
CA HIS A 69 -12.90 1.41 -8.24
C HIS A 69 -11.74 0.97 -9.14
N GLU A 70 -11.43 -0.33 -9.19
CA GLU A 70 -10.41 -0.85 -10.11
C GLU A 70 -10.79 -0.64 -11.58
N ARG A 71 -12.09 -0.74 -11.92
CA ARG A 71 -12.57 -0.47 -13.28
C ARG A 71 -12.40 1.00 -13.63
N VAL A 72 -12.60 1.90 -12.68
CA VAL A 72 -12.39 3.34 -12.87
C VAL A 72 -10.91 3.64 -13.02
N ALA A 73 -10.06 3.11 -12.13
CA ALA A 73 -8.61 3.28 -12.19
C ALA A 73 -8.02 2.84 -13.54
N ARG A 74 -8.49 1.72 -14.11
CA ARG A 74 -8.05 1.21 -15.42
C ARG A 74 -8.39 2.11 -16.63
N ARG A 75 -9.17 3.17 -16.45
CA ARG A 75 -9.41 4.17 -17.50
C ARG A 75 -8.23 5.11 -17.70
N TYR A 76 -7.30 5.15 -16.76
CA TYR A 76 -6.14 6.02 -16.75
C TYR A 76 -4.88 5.21 -17.04
N SER A 77 -4.12 5.61 -18.06
CA SER A 77 -2.97 4.85 -18.57
C SER A 77 -1.80 4.77 -17.60
N ASN A 78 -1.65 5.75 -16.70
CA ASN A 78 -0.59 5.78 -15.71
C ASN A 78 -0.97 5.12 -14.37
N ILE A 79 -2.21 4.57 -14.23
CA ILE A 79 -2.66 3.94 -12.99
C ILE A 79 -2.77 2.43 -13.14
N VAL A 80 -2.01 1.69 -12.35
CA VAL A 80 -1.98 0.22 -12.37
C VAL A 80 -2.57 -0.33 -11.07
N SER A 81 -3.64 -1.13 -11.19
CA SER A 81 -4.16 -1.93 -10.07
C SER A 81 -3.33 -3.19 -9.90
N LEU A 82 -2.71 -3.35 -8.72
CA LEU A 82 -1.79 -4.45 -8.42
C LEU A 82 -2.48 -5.72 -7.93
N HIS A 83 -3.80 -5.72 -7.71
CA HIS A 83 -4.47 -6.88 -7.11
C HIS A 83 -4.12 -8.21 -7.79
N MET A 84 -3.43 -9.09 -7.06
CA MET A 84 -2.98 -10.42 -7.51
C MET A 84 -2.13 -10.37 -8.79
N LYS A 85 -1.30 -9.32 -8.91
CA LYS A 85 -0.42 -9.12 -10.06
C LYS A 85 0.95 -8.63 -9.60
N GLU A 86 1.98 -9.04 -10.34
CA GLU A 86 3.29 -8.39 -10.34
C GLU A 86 3.32 -7.31 -11.42
N TYR A 87 3.96 -6.19 -11.12
CA TYR A 87 4.24 -5.12 -12.06
C TYR A 87 5.61 -4.53 -11.77
N LYS A 88 6.44 -4.32 -12.81
CA LYS A 88 7.80 -3.79 -12.64
C LYS A 88 7.87 -2.32 -13.03
N ILE A 89 8.50 -1.51 -12.18
CA ILE A 89 8.83 -0.12 -12.46
C ILE A 89 10.32 0.07 -12.24
N LYS A 90 11.03 0.52 -13.26
CA LYS A 90 12.50 0.69 -13.23
C LYS A 90 13.23 -0.58 -12.74
N GLY A 91 12.72 -1.77 -13.09
CA GLY A 91 13.29 -3.05 -12.67
C GLY A 91 12.84 -3.56 -11.30
N PHE A 92 12.24 -2.73 -10.45
CA PHE A 92 11.75 -3.14 -9.13
C PHE A 92 10.37 -3.81 -9.23
N PRO A 93 10.19 -5.03 -8.69
CA PRO A 93 8.92 -5.74 -8.73
C PRO A 93 7.97 -5.24 -7.63
N PHE A 94 6.79 -4.82 -8.03
CA PHE A 94 5.66 -4.53 -7.16
C PHE A 94 4.64 -5.65 -7.25
N ALA A 95 4.11 -6.10 -6.12
CA ALA A 95 2.95 -6.99 -6.08
C ALA A 95 1.91 -6.43 -5.11
N GLY A 96 0.64 -6.75 -5.32
CA GLY A 96 -0.40 -6.20 -4.47
C GLY A 96 -1.52 -7.17 -4.12
N ILE A 97 -2.08 -6.98 -2.93
CA ILE A 97 -3.26 -7.70 -2.46
C ILE A 97 -4.28 -6.66 -2.02
N SER A 98 -5.37 -6.56 -2.80
CA SER A 98 -6.47 -5.63 -2.51
C SER A 98 -7.47 -6.21 -1.52
N GLY A 99 -8.08 -5.35 -0.74
CA GLY A 99 -9.14 -5.64 0.20
C GLY A 99 -8.64 -5.60 1.63
N THR A 100 -9.57 -5.62 2.58
CA THR A 100 -9.26 -5.87 3.97
C THR A 100 -9.24 -7.35 4.23
N VAL A 101 -8.24 -7.76 4.94
CA VAL A 101 -8.32 -8.96 5.74
C VAL A 101 -9.35 -8.67 6.85
N PRO A 102 -10.32 -9.56 7.12
CA PRO A 102 -11.31 -9.30 8.14
C PRO A 102 -10.65 -8.99 9.48
N VAL A 103 -11.00 -7.83 10.03
CA VAL A 103 -10.69 -7.45 11.41
C VAL A 103 -11.26 -8.52 12.35
N PRO A 104 -10.75 -8.74 13.58
CA PRO A 104 -10.77 -9.96 14.39
C PRO A 104 -12.15 -10.52 14.81
N PHE A 105 -13.21 -10.07 14.23
CA PHE A 105 -14.52 -10.66 14.43
C PHE A 105 -14.67 -11.90 13.55
N ARG A 106 -14.63 -13.09 14.18
CA ARG A 106 -14.93 -14.43 13.67
C ARG A 106 -15.98 -14.44 12.56
N SER A 107 -15.66 -14.02 11.34
CA SER A 107 -16.54 -14.12 10.19
C SER A 107 -16.06 -15.25 9.26
N ARG A 108 -17.00 -15.90 8.60
CA ARG A 108 -16.80 -17.02 7.66
C ARG A 108 -15.89 -16.69 6.46
N PHE A 109 -15.34 -15.48 6.40
CA PHE A 109 -14.43 -14.99 5.34
C PHE A 109 -12.96 -15.44 5.48
N SER A 110 -12.58 -16.09 6.58
CA SER A 110 -11.21 -16.57 6.84
C SER A 110 -10.71 -17.56 5.78
N PHE A 111 -11.57 -18.33 5.12
CA PHE A 111 -11.18 -19.27 4.06
C PHE A 111 -10.73 -18.55 2.78
N PHE A 112 -11.45 -17.51 2.37
CA PHE A 112 -11.10 -16.72 1.19
C PHE A 112 -9.76 -15.97 1.37
N GLU A 113 -9.47 -15.50 2.57
CA GLU A 113 -8.17 -14.91 2.90
C GLU A 113 -7.04 -15.91 2.69
N THR A 114 -7.18 -17.12 3.22
CA THR A 114 -6.14 -18.15 3.15
C THR A 114 -5.80 -18.53 1.70
N ASP A 115 -6.81 -18.70 0.86
CA ASP A 115 -6.61 -19.03 -0.56
C ASP A 115 -6.03 -17.87 -1.35
N MET A 116 -6.46 -16.65 -1.07
CA MET A 116 -5.91 -15.44 -1.67
C MET A 116 -4.43 -15.28 -1.30
N LEU A 117 -4.08 -15.44 -0.03
CA LEU A 117 -2.70 -15.32 0.43
C LEU A 117 -1.81 -16.44 -0.11
N LYS A 118 -2.32 -17.69 -0.24
CA LYS A 118 -1.58 -18.78 -0.90
C LYS A 118 -1.28 -18.47 -2.36
N LYS A 119 -2.26 -17.96 -3.10
CA LYS A 119 -2.05 -17.54 -4.50
C LYS A 119 -1.07 -16.38 -4.60
N ALA A 120 -1.17 -15.40 -3.70
CA ALA A 120 -0.26 -14.26 -3.64
C ALA A 120 1.19 -14.69 -3.38
N ALA A 121 1.42 -15.74 -2.58
CA ALA A 121 2.75 -16.26 -2.32
C ALA A 121 3.51 -16.67 -3.60
N GLY A 122 2.79 -17.03 -4.67
CA GLY A 122 3.39 -17.39 -5.96
C GLY A 122 3.96 -16.21 -6.77
N ILE A 123 3.63 -14.96 -6.39
CA ILE A 123 4.10 -13.75 -7.07
C ILE A 123 4.93 -12.84 -6.14
N ILE A 124 5.23 -13.27 -4.93
CA ILE A 124 5.97 -12.50 -3.93
C ILE A 124 7.31 -13.19 -3.67
N GLY A 125 8.39 -12.47 -3.86
CA GLY A 125 9.74 -12.93 -3.57
C GLY A 125 10.53 -11.90 -2.75
N PRO A 126 11.82 -12.19 -2.43
CA PRO A 126 12.66 -11.33 -1.59
C PRO A 126 12.88 -9.91 -2.13
N GLU A 127 12.75 -9.72 -3.44
CA GLU A 127 12.90 -8.41 -4.07
C GLU A 127 11.59 -7.62 -4.16
N THR A 128 10.46 -8.24 -3.83
CA THR A 128 9.14 -7.66 -4.03
C THR A 128 8.86 -6.51 -3.07
N ILE A 129 8.35 -5.41 -3.61
CA ILE A 129 7.66 -4.35 -2.87
C ILE A 129 6.19 -4.75 -2.82
N LEU A 130 5.75 -5.27 -1.68
CA LEU A 130 4.38 -5.72 -1.48
C LEU A 130 3.49 -4.57 -1.03
N VAL A 131 2.41 -4.33 -1.75
CA VAL A 131 1.42 -3.30 -1.41
C VAL A 131 0.14 -3.97 -0.94
N VAL A 132 -0.28 -3.66 0.27
CA VAL A 132 -1.50 -4.20 0.90
C VAL A 132 -2.19 -3.08 1.67
N HIS A 133 -3.47 -3.25 2.04
CA HIS A 133 -4.11 -2.22 2.83
C HIS A 133 -3.93 -2.44 4.34
N PRO A 134 -4.26 -3.61 4.94
CA PRO A 134 -4.07 -3.80 6.38
C PRO A 134 -2.60 -4.07 6.72
N PRO A 135 -2.14 -3.65 7.91
CA PRO A 135 -0.81 -4.01 8.41
C PRO A 135 -0.75 -5.48 8.85
N PRO A 136 0.46 -6.07 8.99
CA PRO A 136 0.63 -7.39 9.58
C PRO A 136 0.38 -7.35 11.10
N TYR A 137 -0.21 -8.43 11.64
CA TYR A 137 -0.53 -8.54 13.06
C TYR A 137 0.70 -8.32 13.97
N GLY A 138 0.55 -7.43 14.94
CA GLY A 138 1.57 -7.07 15.92
C GLY A 138 2.63 -6.10 15.38
N THR A 139 2.39 -5.45 14.24
CA THR A 139 3.34 -4.50 13.63
C THR A 139 2.56 -3.36 12.99
N LEU A 140 2.68 -2.15 13.55
CA LEU A 140 2.01 -0.93 13.08
C LEU A 140 0.48 -1.12 12.95
N ASP A 141 -0.11 -1.86 13.91
CA ASP A 141 -1.49 -2.32 13.86
C ASP A 141 -2.30 -2.01 15.12
N ARG A 142 -1.80 -1.11 15.96
CA ARG A 142 -2.44 -0.77 17.24
C ARG A 142 -3.60 0.20 17.04
N VAL A 143 -4.77 -0.21 17.51
CA VAL A 143 -5.97 0.62 17.61
C VAL A 143 -6.19 1.01 19.07
N ALA A 144 -6.51 2.28 19.32
CA ALA A 144 -6.65 2.84 20.67
C ALA A 144 -5.44 2.52 21.58
N GLY A 145 -4.24 2.44 21.01
CA GLY A 145 -2.97 2.20 21.69
C GLY A 145 -2.81 0.79 22.30
N ARG A 146 -3.81 -0.09 22.22
CA ARG A 146 -3.86 -1.36 22.96
C ARG A 146 -4.17 -2.61 22.15
N LEU A 147 -5.00 -2.51 21.12
CA LEU A 147 -5.53 -3.66 20.40
C LEU A 147 -4.84 -3.83 19.06
N SER A 148 -4.25 -5.01 18.83
CA SER A 148 -3.71 -5.36 17.51
C SER A 148 -4.84 -5.76 16.56
N ALA A 149 -5.00 -5.01 15.45
CA ALA A 149 -6.03 -5.20 14.45
C ALA A 149 -5.49 -5.67 13.09
N GLY A 150 -4.20 -5.97 13.01
CA GLY A 150 -3.54 -6.42 11.77
C GLY A 150 -3.84 -7.87 11.38
N SER A 151 -3.38 -8.23 10.18
CA SER A 151 -3.58 -9.55 9.61
C SER A 151 -2.56 -10.57 10.09
N LYS A 152 -3.04 -11.64 10.73
CA LYS A 152 -2.22 -12.82 11.07
C LYS A 152 -1.80 -13.60 9.82
N GLY A 153 -2.65 -13.63 8.80
CA GLY A 153 -2.37 -14.26 7.52
C GLY A 153 -1.24 -13.54 6.79
N LEU A 154 -1.31 -12.21 6.72
CA LEU A 154 -0.25 -11.39 6.14
C LEU A 154 1.08 -11.54 6.89
N LYS A 155 1.07 -11.59 8.22
CA LYS A 155 2.29 -11.84 9.01
C LYS A 155 2.95 -13.16 8.62
N ARG A 156 2.16 -14.24 8.45
CA ARG A 156 2.67 -15.54 7.98
C ARG A 156 3.20 -15.48 6.55
N LEU A 157 2.51 -14.77 5.67
CA LEU A 157 2.95 -14.56 4.27
C LEU A 157 4.30 -13.86 4.23
N ILE A 158 4.47 -12.77 5.00
CA ILE A 158 5.75 -12.05 5.10
C ILE A 158 6.86 -12.97 5.61
N ALA A 159 6.61 -13.75 6.66
CA ALA A 159 7.59 -14.67 7.21
C ALA A 159 8.01 -15.76 6.20
N GLY A 160 7.09 -16.22 5.33
CA GLY A 160 7.36 -17.23 4.31
C GLY A 160 8.03 -16.70 3.05
N CYS A 161 7.55 -15.57 2.53
CA CYS A 161 8.01 -15.01 1.25
C CYS A 161 9.15 -13.98 1.43
N ARG A 162 9.27 -13.39 2.60
CA ARG A 162 10.27 -12.38 2.97
C ARG A 162 10.41 -11.27 1.93
N PRO A 163 9.30 -10.56 1.57
CA PRO A 163 9.39 -9.47 0.61
C PRO A 163 10.35 -8.41 1.13
N ARG A 164 11.00 -7.67 0.23
CA ARG A 164 11.90 -6.57 0.59
C ARG A 164 11.22 -5.55 1.48
N MET A 165 9.96 -5.22 1.15
CA MET A 165 9.19 -4.19 1.80
C MET A 165 7.69 -4.50 1.74
N VAL A 166 6.97 -4.03 2.76
CA VAL A 166 5.50 -3.99 2.79
C VAL A 166 5.05 -2.54 2.99
N LEU A 167 4.22 -2.05 2.09
CA LEU A 167 3.55 -0.75 2.19
C LEU A 167 2.09 -0.99 2.55
N CYS A 168 1.63 -0.40 3.65
CA CYS A 168 0.26 -0.57 4.14
C CYS A 168 -0.32 0.74 4.68
N GLY A 169 -1.58 0.72 5.13
CA GLY A 169 -2.32 1.81 5.76
C GLY A 169 -3.31 1.27 6.78
N HIS A 170 -4.60 1.71 6.69
CA HIS A 170 -5.74 1.22 7.46
C HIS A 170 -5.75 1.62 8.95
N ILE A 171 -4.66 1.51 9.66
CA ILE A 171 -4.56 1.90 11.07
C ILE A 171 -3.93 3.28 11.11
N HIS A 172 -4.78 4.31 11.16
CA HIS A 172 -4.36 5.70 11.08
C HIS A 172 -3.54 6.16 12.29
N GLU A 173 -3.80 5.54 13.44
CA GLU A 173 -3.19 5.88 14.72
C GLU A 173 -1.77 5.30 14.89
N ASP A 174 -1.38 4.32 14.06
CA ASP A 174 -0.12 3.58 14.20
C ASP A 174 0.71 3.67 12.91
N THR A 175 0.83 4.90 12.37
CA THR A 175 1.70 5.20 11.24
C THR A 175 3.16 5.07 11.65
N GLY A 176 4.01 4.59 10.75
CA GLY A 176 5.42 4.39 11.12
C GLY A 176 6.15 3.42 10.22
N MET A 177 7.33 3.05 10.69
CA MET A 177 8.20 2.05 10.07
C MET A 177 8.65 1.04 11.11
N ALA A 178 8.63 -0.24 10.77
CA ALA A 178 9.07 -1.33 11.62
C ALA A 178 9.61 -2.50 10.77
N ALA A 179 10.37 -3.40 11.38
CA ALA A 179 10.88 -4.59 10.72
C ALA A 179 10.09 -5.84 11.13
N VAL A 180 9.86 -6.74 10.19
CA VAL A 180 9.37 -8.11 10.42
C VAL A 180 10.38 -9.07 9.77
N GLY A 181 11.31 -9.59 10.57
CA GLY A 181 12.52 -10.23 10.04
C GLY A 181 13.31 -9.23 9.21
N ASP A 182 13.66 -9.59 7.97
CA ASP A 182 14.40 -8.74 7.03
C ASP A 182 13.46 -7.80 6.23
N THR A 183 12.15 -7.92 6.38
CA THR A 183 11.17 -7.11 5.66
C THR A 183 10.93 -5.78 6.36
N LEU A 184 11.12 -4.66 5.66
CA LEU A 184 10.70 -3.34 6.13
C LEU A 184 9.19 -3.17 5.92
N VAL A 185 8.45 -2.90 6.98
CA VAL A 185 7.02 -2.58 6.95
C VAL A 185 6.82 -1.08 7.17
N ILE A 186 6.05 -0.44 6.31
CA ILE A 186 5.72 0.98 6.42
C ILE A 186 4.20 1.15 6.40
N ASN A 187 3.64 1.66 7.48
CA ASN A 187 2.28 2.19 7.48
C ASN A 187 2.33 3.65 7.04
N CYS A 188 1.93 3.87 5.78
CA CYS A 188 2.01 5.16 5.09
C CYS A 188 0.66 5.91 5.06
N SER A 189 -0.22 5.68 6.03
CA SER A 189 -1.50 6.40 6.14
C SER A 189 -1.27 7.91 6.25
N ILE A 190 -2.07 8.68 5.50
CA ILE A 190 -2.05 10.15 5.52
C ILE A 190 -3.35 10.73 6.10
N ALA A 191 -4.19 9.89 6.71
CA ALA A 191 -5.50 10.30 7.21
C ALA A 191 -5.41 11.38 8.29
N ASP A 192 -4.36 11.34 9.10
CA ASP A 192 -4.07 12.32 10.15
C ASP A 192 -3.03 13.36 9.70
N ALA A 193 -2.00 13.63 10.49
CA ALA A 193 -1.02 14.70 10.23
C ALA A 193 0.11 14.30 9.27
N GLN A 194 0.31 13.02 9.00
CA GLN A 194 1.43 12.53 8.18
C GLN A 194 1.23 12.83 6.69
N TYR A 195 2.33 12.97 5.97
CA TYR A 195 2.34 13.16 4.51
C TYR A 195 2.63 11.85 3.75
N GLY A 196 2.84 10.72 4.45
CA GLY A 196 3.17 9.44 3.88
C GLY A 196 4.64 9.07 4.08
N ALA A 197 5.20 8.29 3.15
CA ALA A 197 6.58 7.85 3.20
C ALA A 197 7.31 8.03 1.87
N ILE A 198 8.57 8.49 1.93
CA ILE A 198 9.50 8.49 0.80
C ILE A 198 10.47 7.35 0.99
N VAL A 199 10.69 6.58 -0.08
CA VAL A 199 11.65 5.49 -0.12
C VAL A 199 12.57 5.66 -1.31
N ASP A 200 13.86 5.77 -1.05
CA ASP A 200 14.91 5.87 -2.06
C ASP A 200 15.61 4.53 -2.23
N PHE A 201 15.58 3.98 -3.44
CA PHE A 201 16.30 2.78 -3.87
C PHE A 201 17.52 3.17 -4.68
N ASP A 202 18.62 2.46 -4.47
CA ASP A 202 19.83 2.61 -5.29
C ASP A 202 19.64 1.86 -6.62
N ASP A 203 19.64 2.58 -7.74
CA ASP A 203 19.47 1.98 -9.06
C ASP A 203 20.74 1.27 -9.54
N GLN A 204 21.91 1.61 -8.97
CA GLN A 204 23.20 0.98 -9.30
C GLN A 204 23.45 -0.29 -8.47
N ASP A 205 22.86 -0.35 -7.28
CA ASP A 205 22.90 -1.52 -6.39
C ASP A 205 21.47 -1.85 -5.90
N PRO A 206 20.67 -2.53 -6.73
CA PRO A 206 19.31 -2.90 -6.36
C PRO A 206 19.23 -3.81 -5.12
N GLY A 207 20.31 -4.49 -4.74
CA GLY A 207 20.40 -5.32 -3.53
C GLY A 207 20.55 -4.53 -2.24
N ARG A 208 21.00 -3.28 -2.33
CA ARG A 208 21.18 -2.39 -1.17
C ARG A 208 19.85 -2.11 -0.48
N ALA A 209 19.89 -2.07 0.86
CA ALA A 209 18.72 -1.70 1.64
C ALA A 209 18.24 -0.28 1.26
N PRO A 210 16.92 -0.09 1.03
CA PRO A 210 16.38 1.21 0.70
C PRO A 210 16.46 2.16 1.90
N VAL A 211 16.59 3.46 1.60
CA VAL A 211 16.50 4.51 2.61
C VAL A 211 15.06 5.01 2.66
N ALA A 212 14.38 4.79 3.79
CA ALA A 212 13.00 5.19 3.98
C ALA A 212 12.87 6.27 5.06
N ARG A 213 11.92 7.19 4.87
CA ARG A 213 11.54 8.20 5.87
C ARG A 213 10.06 8.52 5.77
N LEU A 214 9.45 8.82 6.89
CA LEU A 214 8.12 9.45 6.93
C LEU A 214 8.26 10.94 6.61
N VAL A 215 7.25 11.53 6.02
CA VAL A 215 7.21 12.93 5.58
C VAL A 215 5.87 13.56 5.94
#